data_946e2ef43d21acb093492f2300c02f96
#
_entry.id   946e2ef43d21acb093492f2300c02f96
#
_cell.length_a   1.000
_cell.length_b   1.000
_cell.length_c   1.000
_cell.angle_alpha   90.00
_cell.angle_beta   90.00
_cell.angle_gamma   90.00
#
_symmetry.space_group_name_H-M   'P 1'
#
loop_
_entity.id
_entity.type
_entity.pdbx_description
1 polymer ?
#
loop_
_entity_poly.entity_id
_entity_poly.type
_entity_poly.pdbx_seq_one_letter_code
_entity_poly.pdbx_strand_id
1 'polypeptide(L)'
;MTLPRSAADVLADHVVFEVECIDRMYLNVYVPQLQRELGLIGYLRGQLGCPVGSTAPLAPITDGFNAAVRRYARDCGVPVVDFAKGQRKDDVMHEYLTAHAAAGGGEGVLFIGRAQEKTRVFRTEKRRDADGASYPWIVKTSGVVNQWYFYCVDDDFGPFFLKFCSYFPFNAKLCLNGNHWAQRQAAKAGIAFDTLDNGFAAVDDPDGLQQICDGLGPDQIDALLRKWLARLPHPFGPADRAAGYRYDISILQAEMLDKPVSGRIFFDQMIRDNLDIGRPDQIGLVFDRRIFTRGPRPTPGRFRTRVITNGVTPSLHVDYKNAKIKQYHKLGHALRTETTINDTWDFRIGKRLTNLPALRRIGFTANRRLLAVQRLSHDPVDGATALAQVTEPVTTDTGARVAGLRLTDTRAVALLAILCMFRLLPNGFTNADLRHHLAPTLGLTPEQITSGQITYDLRRLRHHGLIERIPHTFRYQLTHTGTRSALFLTRVHQRLWRTGLAELCDPNPPIPSRLRTADRAYQAAIDDLTRQAGLAA
;
A
#
# COMPACT_ATOMS: atom_id res chain seq x y z
N MET A 1 -34.44 21.07 9.02
CA MET A 1 -32.97 21.11 8.85
C MET A 1 -32.55 19.76 8.25
N THR A 2 -32.13 19.73 7.01
CA THR A 2 -31.58 18.51 6.40
C THR A 2 -30.27 18.18 7.13
N LEU A 3 -30.15 16.95 7.63
CA LEU A 3 -28.91 16.46 8.23
C LEU A 3 -27.76 16.66 7.22
N PRO A 4 -26.57 17.06 7.68
CA PRO A 4 -25.42 17.15 6.79
C PRO A 4 -25.16 15.78 6.16
N ARG A 5 -24.98 15.75 4.82
CA ARG A 5 -24.73 14.53 4.06
C ARG A 5 -23.46 13.84 4.59
N SER A 6 -23.49 12.53 4.70
CA SER A 6 -22.30 11.79 5.09
C SER A 6 -21.22 11.89 4.00
N ALA A 7 -19.96 11.68 4.35
CA ALA A 7 -18.88 11.59 3.39
C ALA A 7 -19.10 10.45 2.39
N ALA A 8 -19.77 9.37 2.82
CA ALA A 8 -20.16 8.26 1.97
C ALA A 8 -21.20 8.68 0.94
N ASP A 9 -22.23 9.46 1.35
CA ASP A 9 -23.27 9.96 0.45
C ASP A 9 -22.69 10.95 -0.58
N VAL A 10 -21.81 11.85 -0.13
CA VAL A 10 -21.11 12.78 -1.03
C VAL A 10 -20.24 12.03 -2.04
N LEU A 11 -19.53 10.99 -1.59
CA LEU A 11 -18.76 10.13 -2.48
C LEU A 11 -19.66 9.39 -3.48
N ALA A 12 -20.75 8.80 -3.00
CA ALA A 12 -21.68 8.06 -3.86
C ALA A 12 -22.22 8.90 -5.02
N ASP A 13 -22.52 10.19 -4.76
CA ASP A 13 -23.02 11.09 -5.79
C ASP A 13 -21.98 11.55 -6.82
N HIS A 14 -20.68 11.48 -6.47
CA HIS A 14 -19.60 11.98 -7.30
C HIS A 14 -18.72 10.88 -7.89
N VAL A 15 -18.92 9.62 -7.51
CA VAL A 15 -18.22 8.47 -8.10
C VAL A 15 -18.96 8.02 -9.35
N VAL A 16 -18.32 8.20 -10.51
CA VAL A 16 -18.86 7.73 -11.79
C VAL A 16 -18.58 6.24 -11.96
N PHE A 17 -17.35 5.81 -11.66
CA PHE A 17 -16.96 4.40 -11.61
C PHE A 17 -15.72 4.21 -10.73
N GLU A 18 -15.46 2.97 -10.36
CA GLU A 18 -14.31 2.55 -9.56
C GLU A 18 -13.59 1.43 -10.30
N VAL A 19 -12.26 1.47 -10.31
CA VAL A 19 -11.45 0.39 -10.87
C VAL A 19 -10.22 0.11 -10.00
N GLU A 20 -9.94 -1.15 -9.76
CA GLU A 20 -8.74 -1.62 -9.06
C GLU A 20 -7.83 -2.30 -10.06
N CYS A 21 -6.70 -1.70 -10.40
CA CYS A 21 -5.73 -2.29 -11.30
C CYS A 21 -4.29 -2.18 -10.79
N ILE A 22 -3.41 -2.99 -11.35
CA ILE A 22 -1.96 -2.82 -11.16
C ILE A 22 -1.54 -1.61 -11.97
N ASP A 23 -1.06 -0.55 -11.30
CA ASP A 23 -0.54 0.62 -12.03
C ASP A 23 0.79 0.30 -12.68
N ARG A 24 1.80 0.03 -11.88
CA ARG A 24 3.15 -0.25 -12.37
C ARG A 24 3.76 -1.43 -11.63
N MET A 25 4.32 -2.36 -12.39
CA MET A 25 4.97 -3.52 -11.81
C MET A 25 6.42 -3.61 -12.28
N TYR A 26 7.31 -3.87 -11.31
CA TYR A 26 8.72 -4.19 -11.56
C TYR A 26 9.01 -5.61 -11.14
N LEU A 27 9.39 -6.45 -12.11
CA LEU A 27 9.77 -7.83 -11.88
C LEU A 27 11.27 -7.99 -12.01
N ASN A 28 11.91 -8.59 -11.01
CA ASN A 28 13.29 -9.02 -11.19
C ASN A 28 13.33 -10.37 -11.90
N VAL A 29 14.21 -10.43 -12.87
CA VAL A 29 14.47 -11.60 -13.69
C VAL A 29 15.94 -11.96 -13.54
N TYR A 30 16.23 -13.14 -12.99
CA TYR A 30 17.60 -13.52 -12.65
C TYR A 30 17.77 -15.04 -12.64
N VAL A 31 19.01 -15.48 -12.67
CA VAL A 31 19.38 -16.90 -12.46
C VAL A 31 19.64 -17.11 -10.96
N PRO A 32 18.79 -17.85 -10.23
CA PRO A 32 18.87 -17.95 -8.77
C PRO A 32 20.20 -18.48 -8.26
N GLN A 33 20.76 -19.48 -8.95
CA GLN A 33 22.02 -20.12 -8.59
C GLN A 33 23.20 -19.13 -8.64
N LEU A 34 23.16 -18.15 -9.55
CA LEU A 34 24.24 -17.18 -9.76
C LEU A 34 24.12 -15.93 -8.88
N GLN A 35 23.18 -15.91 -7.93
CA GLN A 35 23.05 -14.76 -7.01
C GLN A 35 23.97 -14.85 -5.78
N ARG A 36 24.68 -15.96 -5.60
CA ARG A 36 25.57 -16.22 -4.47
C ARG A 36 26.96 -16.54 -4.98
N GLU A 37 27.99 -16.24 -4.17
CA GLU A 37 29.40 -16.44 -4.46
C GLU A 37 29.69 -17.91 -4.81
N LEU A 38 29.22 -18.85 -3.99
CA LEU A 38 29.42 -20.28 -4.22
C LEU A 38 28.73 -20.78 -5.50
N GLY A 39 27.55 -20.24 -5.83
CA GLY A 39 26.87 -20.57 -7.08
C GLY A 39 27.64 -20.09 -8.31
N LEU A 40 28.22 -18.89 -8.23
CA LEU A 40 29.08 -18.37 -9.29
C LEU A 40 30.36 -19.21 -9.42
N ILE A 41 31.01 -19.56 -8.32
CA ILE A 41 32.20 -20.44 -8.34
C ILE A 41 31.87 -21.80 -8.96
N GLY A 42 30.71 -22.37 -8.62
CA GLY A 42 30.19 -23.60 -9.23
C GLY A 42 30.01 -23.49 -10.74
N TYR A 43 29.46 -22.37 -11.22
CA TYR A 43 29.31 -22.07 -12.65
C TYR A 43 30.68 -21.96 -13.35
N LEU A 44 31.61 -21.19 -12.78
CA LEU A 44 32.96 -21.03 -13.33
C LEU A 44 33.68 -22.37 -13.47
N ARG A 45 33.60 -23.25 -12.48
CA ARG A 45 34.22 -24.57 -12.48
C ARG A 45 33.52 -25.55 -13.41
N GLY A 46 32.20 -25.65 -13.29
CA GLY A 46 31.41 -26.67 -14.01
C GLY A 46 31.12 -26.33 -15.47
N GLN A 47 30.91 -25.06 -15.81
CA GLN A 47 30.54 -24.63 -17.17
C GLN A 47 31.74 -24.04 -17.96
N LEU A 48 32.62 -23.33 -17.28
CA LEU A 48 33.75 -22.65 -17.92
C LEU A 48 35.09 -23.36 -17.70
N GLY A 49 35.11 -24.46 -16.96
CA GLY A 49 36.34 -25.20 -16.68
C GLY A 49 37.41 -24.41 -15.90
N CYS A 50 37.01 -23.33 -15.22
CA CYS A 50 37.95 -22.47 -14.49
C CYS A 50 38.23 -23.05 -13.10
N PRO A 51 39.45 -23.50 -12.81
CA PRO A 51 39.75 -24.14 -11.52
C PRO A 51 39.78 -23.13 -10.35
N VAL A 52 39.98 -21.85 -10.66
CA VAL A 52 40.20 -20.78 -9.70
C VAL A 52 38.95 -19.89 -9.57
N GLY A 53 38.59 -19.56 -8.33
CA GLY A 53 37.47 -18.67 -8.03
C GLY A 53 37.81 -17.21 -8.32
N SER A 54 37.88 -16.82 -9.59
CA SER A 54 38.19 -15.47 -10.05
C SER A 54 37.11 -14.92 -10.97
N THR A 55 36.89 -13.60 -10.92
CA THR A 55 35.95 -12.91 -11.83
C THR A 55 36.57 -12.59 -13.21
N ALA A 56 37.83 -12.86 -13.44
CA ALA A 56 38.48 -12.59 -14.74
C ALA A 56 37.77 -13.24 -15.94
N PRO A 57 37.28 -14.50 -15.87
CA PRO A 57 36.56 -15.13 -16.97
C PRO A 57 35.22 -14.48 -17.30
N LEU A 58 34.71 -13.58 -16.46
CA LEU A 58 33.41 -12.91 -16.70
C LEU A 58 33.53 -11.73 -17.69
N ALA A 59 34.73 -11.18 -17.89
CA ALA A 59 34.94 -10.05 -18.80
C ALA A 59 34.58 -10.41 -20.26
N PRO A 60 35.14 -11.46 -20.88
CA PRO A 60 34.79 -11.82 -22.26
C PRO A 60 33.31 -12.18 -22.44
N ILE A 61 32.66 -12.76 -21.42
CA ILE A 61 31.23 -13.06 -21.46
C ILE A 61 30.41 -11.77 -21.45
N THR A 62 30.81 -10.80 -20.62
CA THR A 62 30.22 -9.45 -20.57
C THR A 62 30.39 -8.73 -21.91
N ASP A 63 31.57 -8.77 -22.49
CA ASP A 63 31.86 -8.14 -23.79
C ASP A 63 31.07 -8.81 -24.93
N GLY A 64 30.96 -10.14 -24.90
CA GLY A 64 30.12 -10.90 -25.83
C GLY A 64 28.66 -10.49 -25.81
N PHE A 65 28.09 -10.32 -24.61
CA PHE A 65 26.70 -9.85 -24.48
C PHE A 65 26.54 -8.40 -24.98
N ASN A 66 27.46 -7.51 -24.62
CA ASN A 66 27.45 -6.12 -25.10
C ASN A 66 27.56 -6.06 -26.64
N ALA A 67 28.37 -6.92 -27.26
CA ALA A 67 28.49 -7.01 -28.70
C ALA A 67 27.19 -7.56 -29.36
N ALA A 68 26.54 -8.54 -28.72
CA ALA A 68 25.25 -9.08 -29.20
C ALA A 68 24.15 -8.00 -29.17
N VAL A 69 24.06 -7.19 -28.13
CA VAL A 69 23.10 -6.07 -28.07
C VAL A 69 23.34 -5.07 -29.19
N ARG A 70 24.60 -4.66 -29.43
CA ARG A 70 24.93 -3.73 -30.51
C ARG A 70 24.68 -4.30 -31.91
N ARG A 71 24.91 -5.59 -32.08
CA ARG A 71 24.60 -6.31 -33.34
C ARG A 71 23.10 -6.30 -33.57
N TYR A 72 22.31 -6.70 -32.59
CA TYR A 72 20.85 -6.67 -32.64
C TYR A 72 20.33 -5.27 -33.03
N ALA A 73 20.87 -4.22 -32.43
CA ALA A 73 20.48 -2.84 -32.74
C ALA A 73 20.70 -2.50 -34.20
N ARG A 74 21.86 -2.89 -34.77
CA ARG A 74 22.17 -2.68 -36.21
C ARG A 74 21.30 -3.52 -37.13
N ASP A 75 21.19 -4.81 -36.82
CA ASP A 75 20.49 -5.77 -37.67
C ASP A 75 18.98 -5.50 -37.77
N CYS A 76 18.39 -4.98 -36.68
CA CYS A 76 16.97 -4.61 -36.59
C CYS A 76 16.71 -3.13 -36.88
N GLY A 77 17.72 -2.30 -37.13
CA GLY A 77 17.55 -0.86 -37.34
C GLY A 77 17.06 -0.11 -36.07
N VAL A 78 17.30 -0.65 -34.88
CA VAL A 78 16.83 -0.07 -33.62
C VAL A 78 17.82 0.96 -33.11
N PRO A 79 17.41 2.22 -32.84
CA PRO A 79 18.31 3.25 -32.33
C PRO A 79 18.80 2.94 -30.92
N VAL A 80 20.08 3.30 -30.65
CA VAL A 80 20.68 3.22 -29.31
C VAL A 80 20.80 4.62 -28.72
N VAL A 81 20.23 4.83 -27.54
CA VAL A 81 20.17 6.13 -26.86
C VAL A 81 20.96 6.06 -25.54
N ASP A 82 21.93 6.97 -25.39
CA ASP A 82 22.66 7.13 -24.13
C ASP A 82 21.95 8.12 -23.23
N PHE A 83 21.51 7.66 -22.05
CA PHE A 83 20.87 8.52 -21.07
C PHE A 83 21.90 9.35 -20.32
N ALA A 84 21.74 10.68 -20.38
CA ALA A 84 22.52 11.60 -19.57
C ALA A 84 22.15 11.50 -18.08
N LYS A 85 23.08 11.89 -17.22
CA LYS A 85 22.81 11.96 -15.78
C LYS A 85 21.68 12.96 -15.48
N GLY A 86 20.62 12.50 -14.82
CA GLY A 86 19.45 13.32 -14.48
C GLY A 86 18.40 13.42 -15.59
N GLN A 87 18.64 12.89 -16.78
CA GLN A 87 17.63 12.81 -17.83
C GLN A 87 16.47 11.89 -17.42
N ARG A 88 15.25 12.36 -17.61
CA ARG A 88 14.04 11.54 -17.36
C ARG A 88 13.84 10.58 -18.51
N LYS A 89 13.91 9.30 -18.21
CA LYS A 89 13.76 8.22 -19.19
C LYS A 89 12.35 8.17 -19.78
N ASP A 90 11.36 8.57 -18.97
CA ASP A 90 9.95 8.59 -19.39
C ASP A 90 9.70 9.63 -20.50
N ASP A 91 10.39 10.78 -20.47
CA ASP A 91 10.26 11.82 -21.49
C ASP A 91 10.79 11.29 -22.85
N VAL A 92 11.96 10.64 -22.83
CA VAL A 92 12.52 9.99 -24.05
C VAL A 92 11.59 8.91 -24.58
N MET A 93 11.06 8.08 -23.68
CA MET A 93 10.11 7.04 -24.07
C MET A 93 8.86 7.63 -24.74
N HIS A 94 8.35 8.74 -24.20
CA HIS A 94 7.18 9.41 -24.76
C HIS A 94 7.41 9.93 -26.19
N GLU A 95 8.58 10.51 -26.46
CA GLU A 95 8.95 10.96 -27.80
C GLU A 95 8.94 9.81 -28.82
N TYR A 96 9.58 8.69 -28.47
CA TYR A 96 9.62 7.50 -29.34
C TYR A 96 8.25 6.85 -29.51
N LEU A 97 7.43 6.79 -28.46
CA LEU A 97 6.05 6.28 -28.53
C LEU A 97 5.18 7.14 -29.46
N THR A 98 5.28 8.46 -29.35
CA THR A 98 4.52 9.38 -30.21
C THR A 98 4.91 9.21 -31.68
N ALA A 99 6.20 9.15 -31.98
CA ALA A 99 6.69 8.91 -33.33
C ALA A 99 6.27 7.54 -33.89
N HIS A 100 6.32 6.49 -33.05
CA HIS A 100 5.91 5.15 -33.41
C HIS A 100 4.40 5.07 -33.72
N ALA A 101 3.57 5.68 -32.88
CA ALA A 101 2.13 5.75 -33.11
C ALA A 101 1.77 6.52 -34.40
N ALA A 102 2.46 7.66 -34.65
CA ALA A 102 2.27 8.45 -35.87
C ALA A 102 2.66 7.66 -37.16
N ALA A 103 3.61 6.73 -37.06
CA ALA A 103 4.01 5.86 -38.14
C ALA A 103 3.10 4.61 -38.31
N GLY A 104 2.00 4.50 -37.54
CA GLY A 104 1.13 3.33 -37.54
C GLY A 104 1.82 2.07 -37.00
N GLY A 105 2.82 2.22 -36.14
CA GLY A 105 3.67 1.15 -35.67
C GLY A 105 2.94 0.12 -34.81
N GLY A 106 3.23 -1.15 -35.04
CA GLY A 106 2.74 -2.29 -34.27
C GLY A 106 3.71 -2.75 -33.18
N GLU A 107 3.73 -4.04 -32.92
CA GLU A 107 4.60 -4.64 -31.92
C GLU A 107 6.09 -4.57 -32.35
N GLY A 108 6.95 -4.13 -31.43
CA GLY A 108 8.38 -4.00 -31.72
C GLY A 108 9.21 -3.35 -30.61
N VAL A 109 10.53 -3.29 -30.87
CA VAL A 109 11.47 -2.53 -30.03
C VAL A 109 11.58 -1.10 -30.56
N LEU A 110 11.25 -0.12 -29.74
CA LEU A 110 11.29 1.31 -30.11
C LEU A 110 12.72 1.84 -30.15
N PHE A 111 13.46 1.59 -29.09
CA PHE A 111 14.86 1.97 -28.95
C PHE A 111 15.52 1.16 -27.80
N ILE A 112 16.85 1.17 -27.80
CA ILE A 112 17.65 0.58 -26.73
C ILE A 112 18.35 1.71 -25.96
N GLY A 113 17.92 1.93 -24.72
CA GLY A 113 18.55 2.91 -23.84
C GLY A 113 19.77 2.32 -23.13
N ARG A 114 20.84 3.11 -22.98
CA ARG A 114 22.00 2.77 -22.15
C ARG A 114 22.15 3.76 -21.00
N ALA A 115 22.26 3.23 -19.78
CA ALA A 115 22.48 4.05 -18.58
C ALA A 115 23.51 3.41 -17.66
N GLN A 116 24.28 4.23 -16.94
CA GLN A 116 25.17 3.77 -15.87
C GLN A 116 24.44 3.79 -14.53
N GLU A 117 24.41 2.63 -13.86
CA GLU A 117 23.69 2.49 -12.59
C GLU A 117 24.50 1.68 -11.58
N LYS A 118 24.36 2.03 -10.31
CA LYS A 118 24.93 1.28 -9.19
C LYS A 118 24.15 -0.01 -8.99
N THR A 119 24.84 -1.14 -9.01
CA THR A 119 24.25 -2.46 -8.79
C THR A 119 25.19 -3.38 -8.01
N ARG A 120 24.70 -4.56 -7.63
CA ARG A 120 25.53 -5.61 -7.05
C ARG A 120 26.34 -6.30 -8.14
N VAL A 121 27.65 -6.40 -7.91
CA VAL A 121 28.60 -7.05 -8.80
C VAL A 121 29.48 -8.01 -8.00
N PHE A 122 30.12 -8.93 -8.71
CA PHE A 122 31.14 -9.80 -8.11
C PHE A 122 32.52 -9.22 -8.35
N ARG A 123 33.38 -9.35 -7.35
CA ARG A 123 34.81 -8.94 -7.40
C ARG A 123 35.67 -10.03 -6.80
N THR A 124 36.85 -10.20 -7.36
CA THR A 124 37.86 -11.06 -6.77
C THR A 124 38.67 -10.31 -5.69
N GLU A 125 38.78 -10.92 -4.52
CA GLU A 125 39.67 -10.47 -3.43
C GLU A 125 40.70 -11.55 -3.14
N LYS A 126 41.87 -11.12 -2.70
CA LYS A 126 42.90 -12.06 -2.20
C LYS A 126 42.61 -12.37 -0.73
N ARG A 127 42.46 -13.64 -0.41
CA ARG A 127 42.40 -14.16 0.97
C ARG A 127 43.61 -14.98 1.28
N ARG A 128 43.90 -15.18 2.56
CA ARG A 128 44.94 -16.08 3.05
C ARG A 128 44.28 -17.23 3.79
N ASP A 129 44.81 -18.44 3.60
CA ASP A 129 44.44 -19.61 4.38
C ASP A 129 45.18 -19.65 5.74
N ALA A 130 44.97 -20.73 6.50
CA ALA A 130 45.58 -20.92 7.82
C ALA A 130 47.11 -21.01 7.75
N ASP A 131 47.65 -21.45 6.62
CA ASP A 131 49.06 -21.61 6.36
C ASP A 131 49.70 -20.35 5.74
N GLY A 132 48.92 -19.27 5.59
CA GLY A 132 49.38 -18.00 5.05
C GLY A 132 49.44 -17.93 3.51
N ALA A 133 49.08 -19.01 2.79
CA ALA A 133 49.05 -19.03 1.34
C ALA A 133 47.91 -18.15 0.81
N SER A 134 48.19 -17.37 -0.24
CA SER A 134 47.22 -16.45 -0.83
C SER A 134 46.40 -17.13 -1.89
N TYR A 135 45.08 -17.04 -1.78
CA TYR A 135 44.13 -17.54 -2.78
C TYR A 135 43.09 -16.50 -3.17
N PRO A 136 42.61 -16.51 -4.41
CA PRO A 136 41.52 -15.63 -4.85
C PRO A 136 40.16 -16.12 -4.34
N TRP A 137 39.32 -15.16 -3.92
CA TRP A 137 37.96 -15.42 -3.47
C TRP A 137 37.01 -14.44 -4.09
N ILE A 138 35.82 -14.90 -4.52
CA ILE A 138 34.80 -14.05 -5.08
C ILE A 138 33.92 -13.50 -3.96
N VAL A 139 33.74 -12.18 -3.95
CA VAL A 139 32.85 -11.47 -3.03
C VAL A 139 31.83 -10.63 -3.80
N LYS A 140 30.69 -10.43 -3.18
CA LYS A 140 29.63 -9.58 -3.72
C LYS A 140 29.79 -8.16 -3.19
N THR A 141 29.92 -7.20 -4.09
CA THR A 141 30.11 -5.78 -3.76
C THR A 141 29.17 -4.90 -4.57
N SER A 142 29.31 -3.59 -4.52
CA SER A 142 28.58 -2.63 -5.35
C SER A 142 29.50 -2.00 -6.38
N GLY A 143 29.04 -1.93 -7.62
CA GLY A 143 29.77 -1.26 -8.71
C GLY A 143 28.81 -0.48 -9.60
N VAL A 144 29.35 0.46 -10.38
CA VAL A 144 28.62 1.17 -11.43
C VAL A 144 28.86 0.44 -12.74
N VAL A 145 27.78 -0.02 -13.37
CA VAL A 145 27.82 -0.77 -14.62
C VAL A 145 26.78 -0.27 -15.60
N ASN A 146 26.98 -0.53 -16.89
CA ASN A 146 26.00 -0.21 -17.90
C ASN A 146 24.74 -1.09 -17.72
N GLN A 147 23.58 -0.50 -17.98
CA GLN A 147 22.30 -1.16 -18.06
C GLN A 147 21.74 -0.94 -19.47
N TRP A 148 21.23 -1.98 -20.09
CA TRP A 148 20.57 -1.95 -21.39
C TRP A 148 19.05 -1.98 -21.18
N TYR A 149 18.35 -0.95 -21.65
CA TYR A 149 16.90 -0.83 -21.57
C TYR A 149 16.30 -1.05 -22.94
N PHE A 150 15.64 -2.16 -23.16
CA PHE A 150 14.85 -2.41 -24.38
C PHE A 150 13.44 -1.85 -24.14
N TYR A 151 13.16 -0.72 -24.72
CA TYR A 151 11.82 -0.13 -24.71
C TYR A 151 11.02 -0.70 -25.86
N CYS A 152 9.91 -1.34 -25.52
CA CYS A 152 9.13 -2.16 -26.44
C CYS A 152 7.66 -1.76 -26.40
N VAL A 153 6.94 -2.08 -27.46
CA VAL A 153 5.48 -2.10 -27.51
C VAL A 153 5.06 -3.54 -27.79
N ASP A 154 4.12 -4.01 -26.99
CA ASP A 154 3.49 -5.33 -27.14
C ASP A 154 2.01 -5.15 -27.49
N ASP A 155 1.44 -6.04 -28.32
CA ASP A 155 0.06 -5.93 -28.77
C ASP A 155 -0.96 -6.10 -27.63
N ASP A 156 -0.60 -6.88 -26.60
CA ASP A 156 -1.45 -7.14 -25.45
C ASP A 156 -1.20 -6.19 -24.29
N PHE A 157 0.08 -5.83 -24.06
CA PHE A 157 0.50 -5.05 -22.90
C PHE A 157 0.74 -3.57 -23.19
N GLY A 158 0.81 -3.19 -24.46
CA GLY A 158 1.22 -1.85 -24.83
C GLY A 158 2.70 -1.57 -24.50
N PRO A 159 3.05 -0.33 -24.14
CA PRO A 159 4.42 0.04 -23.83
C PRO A 159 4.95 -0.61 -22.56
N PHE A 160 6.15 -1.17 -22.61
CA PHE A 160 6.89 -1.72 -21.48
C PHE A 160 8.39 -1.62 -21.72
N PHE A 161 9.21 -1.94 -20.74
CA PHE A 161 10.63 -2.15 -20.97
C PHE A 161 11.17 -3.38 -20.27
N LEU A 162 12.18 -3.99 -20.90
CA LEU A 162 12.99 -5.04 -20.33
C LEU A 162 14.43 -4.53 -20.18
N LYS A 163 14.91 -4.43 -18.94
CA LYS A 163 16.24 -3.94 -18.61
C LYS A 163 17.18 -5.09 -18.31
N PHE A 164 18.38 -5.10 -18.87
CA PHE A 164 19.44 -6.03 -18.57
C PHE A 164 20.63 -5.32 -17.95
N CYS A 165 21.18 -5.89 -16.89
CA CYS A 165 22.51 -5.55 -16.43
C CYS A 165 23.54 -6.04 -17.47
N SER A 166 24.46 -5.18 -17.90
CA SER A 166 25.50 -5.58 -18.86
C SER A 166 26.59 -6.47 -18.23
N TYR A 167 26.60 -6.58 -16.92
CA TYR A 167 27.57 -7.36 -16.15
C TYR A 167 26.97 -8.70 -15.70
N PHE A 168 27.77 -9.77 -15.78
CA PHE A 168 27.38 -11.11 -15.34
C PHE A 168 26.94 -11.10 -13.86
N PRO A 169 25.85 -11.76 -13.43
CA PRO A 169 25.03 -12.75 -14.15
C PRO A 169 23.84 -12.16 -14.92
N PHE A 170 23.94 -10.97 -15.46
CA PHE A 170 22.97 -10.32 -16.34
C PHE A 170 21.55 -10.20 -15.74
N ASN A 171 21.48 -9.82 -14.47
CA ASN A 171 20.19 -9.62 -13.83
C ASN A 171 19.34 -8.63 -14.64
N ALA A 172 18.09 -9.01 -14.90
CA ALA A 172 17.18 -8.21 -15.66
C ALA A 172 15.99 -7.74 -14.83
N LYS A 173 15.26 -6.74 -15.35
CA LYS A 173 13.99 -6.27 -14.80
C LYS A 173 13.01 -6.02 -15.91
N LEU A 174 11.82 -6.61 -15.78
CA LEU A 174 10.66 -6.23 -16.57
C LEU A 174 9.89 -5.13 -15.84
N CYS A 175 9.55 -4.05 -16.56
CA CYS A 175 8.64 -3.02 -16.06
C CYS A 175 7.45 -2.94 -17.00
N LEU A 176 6.26 -3.16 -16.47
CA LEU A 176 5.00 -3.08 -17.20
C LEU A 176 4.02 -2.14 -16.49
N ASN A 177 3.03 -1.67 -17.24
CA ASN A 177 1.94 -0.83 -16.76
C ASN A 177 0.61 -1.57 -16.97
N GLY A 178 -0.10 -1.87 -15.87
CA GLY A 178 -1.36 -2.59 -15.93
C GLY A 178 -2.51 -1.76 -16.51
N ASN A 179 -2.43 -0.42 -16.44
CA ASN A 179 -3.42 0.43 -17.13
C ASN A 179 -3.30 0.30 -18.65
N HIS A 180 -2.08 0.24 -19.20
CA HIS A 180 -1.89 0.00 -20.64
C HIS A 180 -2.41 -1.38 -21.06
N TRP A 181 -2.14 -2.42 -20.24
CA TRP A 181 -2.76 -3.73 -20.40
C TRP A 181 -4.28 -3.61 -20.46
N ALA A 182 -4.89 -2.99 -19.45
CA ALA A 182 -6.34 -2.86 -19.36
C ALA A 182 -6.92 -2.08 -20.55
N GLN A 183 -6.28 -1.00 -20.99
CA GLN A 183 -6.68 -0.23 -22.18
C GLN A 183 -6.64 -1.09 -23.45
N ARG A 184 -5.57 -1.88 -23.65
CA ARG A 184 -5.45 -2.78 -24.81
C ARG A 184 -6.50 -3.88 -24.81
N GLN A 185 -6.75 -4.50 -23.67
CA GLN A 185 -7.76 -5.56 -23.54
C GLN A 185 -9.19 -5.01 -23.64
N ALA A 186 -9.47 -3.84 -23.07
CA ALA A 186 -10.76 -3.18 -23.21
C ALA A 186 -11.07 -2.85 -24.68
N ALA A 187 -10.10 -2.29 -25.39
CA ALA A 187 -10.24 -2.03 -26.84
C ALA A 187 -10.52 -3.32 -27.63
N LYS A 188 -9.83 -4.44 -27.32
CA LYS A 188 -10.06 -5.75 -27.94
C LYS A 188 -11.45 -6.32 -27.61
N ALA A 189 -11.94 -6.07 -26.40
CA ALA A 189 -13.27 -6.48 -25.98
C ALA A 189 -14.41 -5.57 -26.50
N GLY A 190 -14.07 -4.48 -27.20
CA GLY A 190 -15.04 -3.52 -27.70
C GLY A 190 -15.65 -2.60 -26.61
N ILE A 191 -15.02 -2.52 -25.44
CA ILE A 191 -15.43 -1.60 -24.36
C ILE A 191 -14.90 -0.20 -24.71
N ALA A 192 -15.81 0.76 -24.88
CA ALA A 192 -15.44 2.15 -25.13
C ALA A 192 -14.97 2.82 -23.83
N PHE A 193 -13.93 3.64 -23.93
CA PHE A 193 -13.36 4.37 -22.78
C PHE A 193 -12.64 5.64 -23.23
N ASP A 194 -12.57 6.61 -22.31
CA ASP A 194 -11.70 7.77 -22.40
C ASP A 194 -10.48 7.61 -21.50
N THR A 195 -9.33 8.05 -21.98
CA THR A 195 -8.07 7.95 -21.22
C THR A 195 -7.86 9.17 -20.33
N LEU A 196 -7.32 8.95 -19.14
CA LEU A 196 -6.83 9.99 -18.24
C LEU A 196 -5.33 9.73 -18.00
N ASP A 197 -4.47 10.24 -18.87
CA ASP A 197 -3.03 9.96 -18.88
C ASP A 197 -2.78 8.43 -18.80
N ASN A 198 -2.25 7.92 -17.69
CA ASN A 198 -2.11 6.49 -17.47
C ASN A 198 -3.32 5.95 -16.62
N GLY A 199 -4.49 5.89 -17.19
CA GLY A 199 -5.71 5.43 -16.51
C GLY A 199 -6.95 5.71 -17.35
N PHE A 200 -8.13 5.73 -16.72
CA PHE A 200 -9.41 5.89 -17.37
C PHE A 200 -10.11 7.14 -16.83
N ALA A 201 -10.67 7.96 -17.72
CA ALA A 201 -11.53 9.11 -17.40
C ALA A 201 -13.00 8.72 -17.44
N ALA A 202 -13.38 7.88 -18.39
CA ALA A 202 -14.71 7.31 -18.54
C ALA A 202 -14.62 5.88 -19.10
N VAL A 203 -15.63 5.08 -18.87
CA VAL A 203 -15.75 3.73 -19.41
C VAL A 203 -17.23 3.35 -19.47
N ASP A 204 -17.66 2.72 -20.56
CA ASP A 204 -19.05 2.33 -20.77
C ASP A 204 -19.45 1.08 -19.96
N ASP A 205 -18.49 0.18 -19.74
CA ASP A 205 -18.68 -1.04 -18.95
C ASP A 205 -17.62 -1.14 -17.83
N PRO A 206 -17.88 -0.55 -16.64
CA PRO A 206 -16.96 -0.61 -15.51
C PRO A 206 -16.71 -2.04 -14.99
N ASP A 207 -17.72 -2.89 -15.01
CA ASP A 207 -17.62 -4.27 -14.52
C ASP A 207 -16.77 -5.11 -15.46
N GLY A 208 -16.95 -4.98 -16.76
CA GLY A 208 -16.12 -5.60 -17.79
C GLY A 208 -14.65 -5.13 -17.70
N LEU A 209 -14.44 -3.83 -17.48
CA LEU A 209 -13.11 -3.29 -17.24
C LEU A 209 -12.47 -3.88 -15.98
N GLN A 210 -13.22 -4.01 -14.88
CA GLN A 210 -12.70 -4.61 -13.64
C GLN A 210 -12.31 -6.09 -13.86
N GLN A 211 -13.12 -6.86 -14.58
CA GLN A 211 -12.78 -8.25 -14.93
C GLN A 211 -11.49 -8.34 -15.76
N ILE A 212 -11.30 -7.43 -16.71
CA ILE A 212 -10.05 -7.32 -17.47
C ILE A 212 -8.87 -7.03 -16.52
N CYS A 213 -8.99 -6.03 -15.64
CA CYS A 213 -7.94 -5.70 -14.67
C CYS A 213 -7.61 -6.89 -13.75
N ASP A 214 -8.62 -7.65 -13.34
CA ASP A 214 -8.45 -8.85 -12.52
C ASP A 214 -7.79 -10.01 -13.28
N GLY A 215 -7.95 -10.04 -14.59
CA GLY A 215 -7.33 -11.01 -15.49
C GLY A 215 -5.81 -10.87 -15.62
N LEU A 216 -5.22 -9.72 -15.25
CA LEU A 216 -3.76 -9.56 -15.27
C LEU A 216 -3.12 -10.34 -14.13
N GLY A 217 -2.69 -11.55 -14.43
CA GLY A 217 -2.14 -12.50 -13.47
C GLY A 217 -0.73 -12.97 -13.81
N PRO A 218 -0.21 -13.92 -13.02
CA PRO A 218 1.12 -14.49 -13.20
C PRO A 218 1.37 -15.06 -14.60
N ASP A 219 0.37 -15.72 -15.18
CA ASP A 219 0.52 -16.44 -16.46
C ASP A 219 0.68 -15.47 -17.63
N GLN A 220 -0.09 -14.38 -17.66
CA GLN A 220 0.00 -13.33 -18.68
C GLN A 220 1.37 -12.66 -18.64
N ILE A 221 1.85 -12.38 -17.43
CA ILE A 221 3.14 -11.71 -17.22
C ILE A 221 4.32 -12.63 -17.55
N ASP A 222 4.24 -13.91 -17.19
CA ASP A 222 5.24 -14.91 -17.60
C ASP A 222 5.27 -15.11 -19.12
N ALA A 223 4.09 -15.15 -19.76
CA ALA A 223 3.99 -15.24 -21.22
C ALA A 223 4.64 -14.03 -21.91
N LEU A 224 4.36 -12.80 -21.46
CA LEU A 224 5.03 -11.59 -21.96
C LEU A 224 6.55 -11.71 -21.85
N LEU A 225 7.05 -12.08 -20.67
CA LEU A 225 8.49 -12.19 -20.45
C LEU A 225 9.13 -13.23 -21.38
N ARG A 226 8.55 -14.42 -21.50
CA ARG A 226 9.09 -15.50 -22.37
C ARG A 226 9.07 -15.11 -23.83
N LYS A 227 7.98 -14.49 -24.31
CA LYS A 227 7.85 -13.96 -25.67
C LYS A 227 9.01 -13.02 -26.01
N TRP A 228 9.30 -12.07 -25.14
CA TRP A 228 10.32 -11.06 -25.42
C TRP A 228 11.74 -11.54 -25.13
N LEU A 229 11.96 -12.41 -24.15
CA LEU A 229 13.28 -13.05 -23.96
C LEU A 229 13.69 -13.91 -25.19
N ALA A 230 12.74 -14.48 -25.92
CA ALA A 230 13.03 -15.22 -27.13
C ALA A 230 13.42 -14.31 -28.30
N ARG A 231 12.99 -13.06 -28.32
CA ARG A 231 13.21 -12.08 -29.40
C ARG A 231 14.43 -11.20 -29.22
N LEU A 232 14.78 -10.96 -27.95
CA LEU A 232 15.87 -10.06 -27.58
C LEU A 232 17.20 -10.82 -27.46
N PRO A 233 18.36 -10.13 -27.58
CA PRO A 233 19.66 -10.74 -27.30
C PRO A 233 19.69 -11.36 -25.91
N HIS A 234 19.82 -12.68 -25.85
CA HIS A 234 19.81 -13.42 -24.61
C HIS A 234 21.24 -13.65 -24.11
N PRO A 235 21.57 -13.26 -22.88
CA PRO A 235 22.93 -13.37 -22.34
C PRO A 235 23.38 -14.80 -22.03
N PHE A 236 22.43 -15.76 -21.92
CA PHE A 236 22.72 -17.16 -21.67
C PHE A 236 22.52 -17.97 -22.95
N GLY A 237 23.56 -18.69 -23.37
CA GLY A 237 23.54 -19.51 -24.55
C GLY A 237 22.71 -20.81 -24.42
N PRO A 238 22.55 -21.59 -25.50
CA PRO A 238 21.84 -22.88 -25.45
C PRO A 238 22.43 -23.86 -24.44
N ALA A 239 23.76 -23.92 -24.32
CA ALA A 239 24.47 -24.80 -23.40
C ALA A 239 24.20 -24.43 -21.93
N ASP A 240 24.16 -23.11 -21.59
CA ASP A 240 23.82 -22.66 -20.25
C ASP A 240 22.38 -23.02 -19.88
N ARG A 241 21.45 -22.88 -20.82
CA ARG A 241 20.04 -23.24 -20.62
C ARG A 241 19.85 -24.74 -20.45
N ALA A 242 20.57 -25.55 -21.22
CA ALA A 242 20.57 -27.01 -21.09
C ALA A 242 21.12 -27.46 -19.73
N ALA A 243 22.10 -26.75 -19.20
CA ALA A 243 22.64 -26.96 -17.85
C ALA A 243 21.73 -26.44 -16.71
N GLY A 244 20.54 -25.92 -17.02
CA GLY A 244 19.58 -25.44 -16.05
C GLY A 244 19.73 -23.97 -15.64
N TYR A 245 20.63 -23.21 -16.24
CA TYR A 245 20.79 -21.76 -16.00
C TYR A 245 19.75 -21.01 -16.83
N ARG A 246 18.63 -20.68 -16.22
CA ARG A 246 17.56 -19.89 -16.82
C ARG A 246 17.04 -18.86 -15.84
N TYR A 247 16.50 -17.80 -16.39
CA TYR A 247 15.88 -16.75 -15.57
C TYR A 247 14.69 -17.28 -14.79
N ASP A 248 14.60 -16.83 -13.53
CA ASP A 248 13.43 -16.96 -12.69
C ASP A 248 12.83 -15.57 -12.43
N ILE A 249 11.54 -15.53 -12.12
CA ILE A 249 10.78 -14.28 -11.97
C ILE A 249 10.56 -14.01 -10.49
N SER A 250 10.84 -12.77 -10.09
CA SER A 250 10.61 -12.32 -8.72
C SER A 250 9.96 -10.93 -8.73
N ILE A 251 8.91 -10.76 -7.91
CA ILE A 251 8.28 -9.46 -7.70
C ILE A 251 9.09 -8.70 -6.67
N LEU A 252 9.59 -7.52 -7.03
CA LEU A 252 10.22 -6.60 -6.09
C LEU A 252 9.32 -5.47 -5.65
N GLN A 253 8.42 -5.02 -6.53
CA GLN A 253 7.58 -3.86 -6.30
C GLN A 253 6.30 -4.00 -7.11
N ALA A 254 5.16 -3.76 -6.45
CA ALA A 254 3.88 -3.62 -7.11
C ALA A 254 3.24 -2.30 -6.65
N GLU A 255 2.82 -1.45 -7.59
CA GLU A 255 2.00 -0.28 -7.33
C GLU A 255 0.56 -0.65 -7.71
N MET A 256 -0.38 -0.39 -6.78
CA MET A 256 -1.78 -0.73 -6.96
C MET A 256 -2.64 0.52 -6.82
N LEU A 257 -3.59 0.71 -7.74
CA LEU A 257 -4.46 1.88 -7.81
C LEU A 257 -5.89 1.56 -7.41
N ASP A 258 -6.48 2.52 -6.73
CA ASP A 258 -7.91 2.57 -6.48
C ASP A 258 -8.50 3.92 -6.95
N LYS A 259 -9.64 3.89 -7.55
CA LYS A 259 -10.72 4.86 -7.82
C LYS A 259 -10.46 6.24 -8.41
N PRO A 260 -11.08 6.58 -9.54
CA PRO A 260 -11.39 7.95 -9.92
C PRO A 260 -12.57 8.51 -9.10
N VAL A 261 -12.39 9.69 -8.48
CA VAL A 261 -13.45 10.44 -7.79
C VAL A 261 -13.42 11.90 -8.24
N SER A 262 -14.54 12.47 -8.62
CA SER A 262 -14.66 13.89 -8.88
C SER A 262 -14.77 14.68 -7.56
N GLY A 263 -13.98 15.75 -7.38
CA GLY A 263 -14.15 16.67 -6.27
C GLY A 263 -12.92 16.94 -5.41
N ARG A 264 -12.18 18.00 -5.75
CA ARG A 264 -11.05 18.48 -4.96
C ARG A 264 -11.44 18.91 -3.54
N ILE A 265 -12.63 19.49 -3.41
CA ILE A 265 -13.15 19.96 -2.11
C ILE A 265 -13.27 18.82 -1.11
N PHE A 266 -13.74 17.66 -1.57
CA PHE A 266 -13.84 16.46 -0.74
C PHE A 266 -12.46 16.01 -0.23
N PHE A 267 -11.46 15.97 -1.09
CA PHE A 267 -10.11 15.55 -0.72
C PHE A 267 -9.46 16.52 0.28
N ASP A 268 -9.60 17.83 0.06
CA ASP A 268 -9.07 18.84 0.99
C ASP A 268 -9.72 18.74 2.37
N GLN A 269 -11.03 18.48 2.43
CA GLN A 269 -11.74 18.22 3.68
C GLN A 269 -11.25 16.95 4.36
N MET A 270 -11.10 15.86 3.59
CA MET A 270 -10.61 14.58 4.08
C MET A 270 -9.19 14.69 4.65
N ILE A 271 -8.30 15.47 4.03
CA ILE A 271 -6.96 15.73 4.56
C ILE A 271 -7.05 16.43 5.91
N ARG A 272 -7.85 17.48 6.04
CA ARG A 272 -7.99 18.24 7.30
C ARG A 272 -8.46 17.36 8.46
N ASP A 273 -9.44 16.50 8.19
CA ASP A 273 -10.11 15.72 9.23
C ASP A 273 -9.38 14.44 9.61
N ASN A 274 -8.45 13.98 8.77
CA ASN A 274 -7.72 12.72 8.95
C ASN A 274 -6.21 12.86 9.19
N LEU A 275 -5.75 14.02 9.61
CA LEU A 275 -4.33 14.24 9.98
C LEU A 275 -3.87 13.34 11.14
N ASP A 276 -4.79 12.81 11.94
CA ASP A 276 -4.50 11.87 13.02
C ASP A 276 -4.31 10.41 12.59
N ILE A 277 -4.51 10.07 11.30
CA ILE A 277 -4.16 8.75 10.72
C ILE A 277 -2.66 8.42 10.90
N GLY A 278 -1.84 9.42 11.19
CA GLY A 278 -0.41 9.27 11.41
C GLY A 278 0.04 8.49 12.64
N ARG A 279 -0.87 8.05 13.50
CA ARG A 279 -0.51 7.20 14.65
C ARG A 279 -0.11 5.81 14.19
N PRO A 280 0.98 5.23 14.74
CA PRO A 280 1.46 3.90 14.34
C PRO A 280 0.38 2.80 14.34
N ASP A 281 -0.49 2.79 15.33
CA ASP A 281 -1.56 1.80 15.45
C ASP A 281 -2.61 1.93 14.33
N GLN A 282 -2.93 3.16 13.90
CA GLN A 282 -3.85 3.40 12.79
C GLN A 282 -3.24 2.99 11.45
N ILE A 283 -1.95 3.25 11.24
CA ILE A 283 -1.22 2.76 10.07
C ILE A 283 -1.21 1.24 10.06
N GLY A 284 -0.98 0.60 11.22
CA GLY A 284 -1.04 -0.84 11.37
C GLY A 284 -2.39 -1.43 11.00
N LEU A 285 -3.50 -0.76 11.32
CA LEU A 285 -4.86 -1.18 10.94
C LEU A 285 -5.08 -1.09 9.43
N VAL A 286 -4.63 -0.02 8.79
CA VAL A 286 -4.74 0.14 7.33
C VAL A 286 -4.04 -1.00 6.59
N PHE A 287 -2.84 -1.40 7.03
CA PHE A 287 -2.07 -2.49 6.43
C PHE A 287 -2.34 -3.88 7.04
N ASP A 288 -3.30 -4.01 7.96
CA ASP A 288 -3.61 -5.26 8.66
C ASP A 288 -2.41 -5.86 9.41
N ARG A 289 -1.58 -5.01 10.00
CA ARG A 289 -0.38 -5.43 10.75
C ARG A 289 -0.25 -4.62 12.03
N ARG A 290 0.11 -5.31 13.12
CA ARG A 290 0.46 -4.66 14.37
C ARG A 290 1.82 -3.99 14.27
N ILE A 291 1.90 -2.80 14.84
CA ILE A 291 3.13 -2.04 14.98
C ILE A 291 3.52 -2.06 16.47
N PHE A 292 4.68 -2.61 16.76
CA PHE A 292 5.24 -2.60 18.10
C PHE A 292 6.30 -1.49 18.17
N THR A 293 5.99 -0.40 18.85
CA THR A 293 6.92 0.74 19.02
C THR A 293 7.90 0.52 20.16
N ARG A 294 7.58 -0.35 21.12
CA ARG A 294 8.39 -0.67 22.30
C ARG A 294 8.42 -2.17 22.55
N GLY A 295 9.45 -2.64 23.26
CA GLY A 295 9.62 -4.03 23.64
C GLY A 295 10.88 -4.67 23.05
N PRO A 296 11.15 -5.95 23.37
CA PRO A 296 12.41 -6.63 22.97
C PRO A 296 12.55 -6.85 21.46
N ARG A 297 11.46 -6.74 20.69
CA ARG A 297 11.45 -6.87 19.23
C ARG A 297 10.51 -5.82 18.60
N PRO A 298 10.92 -4.53 18.57
CA PRO A 298 10.10 -3.50 17.94
C PRO A 298 9.96 -3.78 16.44
N THR A 299 8.84 -3.35 15.87
CA THR A 299 8.62 -3.47 14.41
C THR A 299 9.51 -2.45 13.70
N PRO A 300 10.46 -2.87 12.85
CA PRO A 300 11.35 -1.96 12.15
C PRO A 300 10.62 -1.21 11.03
N GLY A 301 11.14 -0.04 10.65
CA GLY A 301 10.70 0.72 9.49
C GLY A 301 10.05 2.06 9.82
N ARG A 302 9.41 2.64 8.80
CA ARG A 302 8.73 3.94 8.90
C ARG A 302 7.23 3.72 9.10
N PHE A 303 6.67 4.52 10.00
CA PHE A 303 5.24 4.49 10.33
C PHE A 303 4.79 5.92 10.53
N ARG A 304 4.27 6.56 9.49
CA ARG A 304 3.81 7.94 9.58
C ARG A 304 2.84 8.30 8.47
N THR A 305 1.99 9.25 8.75
CA THR A 305 1.18 9.95 7.76
C THR A 305 1.70 11.36 7.60
N ARG A 306 1.67 11.88 6.39
CA ARG A 306 2.09 13.23 6.06
C ARG A 306 1.32 13.73 4.84
N VAL A 307 1.04 15.03 4.83
CA VAL A 307 0.54 15.73 3.65
C VAL A 307 1.72 16.43 2.99
N ILE A 308 1.89 16.23 1.70
CA ILE A 308 2.93 16.89 0.91
C ILE A 308 2.23 17.83 -0.05
N THR A 309 2.58 19.11 0.04
CA THR A 309 2.06 20.19 -0.80
C THR A 309 3.15 20.61 -1.78
N ASN A 310 3.53 19.74 -2.71
CA ASN A 310 4.42 20.09 -3.80
C ASN A 310 3.57 20.59 -4.98
N GLY A 311 3.67 21.89 -5.27
CA GLY A 311 2.87 22.53 -6.31
C GLY A 311 1.43 22.79 -5.85
N VAL A 312 0.49 22.76 -6.81
CA VAL A 312 -0.92 23.16 -6.60
C VAL A 312 -1.77 22.04 -5.99
N THR A 313 -1.33 20.78 -6.07
CA THR A 313 -2.14 19.64 -5.64
C THR A 313 -1.50 18.95 -4.44
N PRO A 314 -2.12 19.00 -3.25
CA PRO A 314 -1.63 18.28 -2.09
C PRO A 314 -1.78 16.76 -2.28
N SER A 315 -0.91 15.99 -1.62
CA SER A 315 -1.00 14.54 -1.57
C SER A 315 -0.85 14.01 -0.15
N LEU A 316 -1.69 13.01 0.19
CA LEU A 316 -1.62 12.28 1.45
C LEU A 316 -0.69 11.09 1.28
N HIS A 317 0.23 10.91 2.21
CA HIS A 317 1.15 9.79 2.23
C HIS A 317 1.04 9.02 3.55
N VAL A 318 0.88 7.71 3.47
CA VAL A 318 0.90 6.80 4.62
C VAL A 318 2.06 5.83 4.45
N ASP A 319 3.09 5.96 5.29
CA ASP A 319 4.27 5.11 5.25
C ASP A 319 4.12 3.92 6.22
N TYR A 320 4.31 2.70 5.72
CA TYR A 320 4.36 1.46 6.49
C TYR A 320 5.59 0.65 6.11
N LYS A 321 6.61 0.62 6.98
CA LYS A 321 7.92 0.00 6.71
C LYS A 321 8.50 0.48 5.38
N ASN A 322 8.64 -0.42 4.40
CA ASN A 322 9.09 -0.11 3.04
C ASN A 322 7.92 0.13 2.07
N ALA A 323 6.69 -0.16 2.48
CA ALA A 323 5.49 0.11 1.70
C ALA A 323 4.95 1.51 2.01
N LYS A 324 4.19 2.07 1.08
CA LYS A 324 3.52 3.36 1.26
C LYS A 324 2.19 3.39 0.52
N ILE A 325 1.24 4.16 1.02
CA ILE A 325 0.09 4.60 0.25
C ILE A 325 0.30 6.06 -0.09
N LYS A 326 -0.01 6.43 -1.33
CA LYS A 326 -0.13 7.80 -1.79
C LYS A 326 -1.54 8.04 -2.30
N GLN A 327 -2.19 9.09 -1.80
CA GLN A 327 -3.51 9.49 -2.27
C GLN A 327 -3.45 10.94 -2.76
N TYR A 328 -4.00 11.20 -3.95
CA TYR A 328 -3.97 12.51 -4.59
C TYR A 328 -5.03 12.63 -5.69
N HIS A 329 -5.37 13.87 -6.03
CA HIS A 329 -6.19 14.17 -7.21
C HIS A 329 -5.33 14.22 -8.47
N LYS A 330 -5.72 13.46 -9.48
CA LYS A 330 -5.10 13.50 -10.80
C LYS A 330 -5.99 14.29 -11.76
N LEU A 331 -5.42 15.37 -12.32
CA LEU A 331 -6.07 16.24 -13.32
C LEU A 331 -7.48 16.74 -12.91
N GLY A 332 -7.76 16.82 -11.60
CA GLY A 332 -9.05 17.26 -11.07
C GLY A 332 -10.22 16.28 -11.26
N HIS A 333 -9.99 15.12 -11.86
CA HIS A 333 -11.05 14.16 -12.19
C HIS A 333 -10.99 12.87 -11.38
N ALA A 334 -9.80 12.40 -10.98
CA ALA A 334 -9.65 11.13 -10.31
C ALA A 334 -9.03 11.27 -8.92
N LEU A 335 -9.65 10.66 -7.90
CA LEU A 335 -8.98 10.40 -6.64
C LEU A 335 -8.20 9.09 -6.77
N ARG A 336 -6.88 9.19 -6.84
CA ARG A 336 -6.00 8.04 -6.91
C ARG A 336 -5.49 7.69 -5.52
N THR A 337 -5.63 6.42 -5.17
CA THR A 337 -5.07 5.83 -3.95
C THR A 337 -4.15 4.68 -4.35
N GLU A 338 -2.85 4.90 -4.25
CA GLU A 338 -1.81 4.00 -4.74
C GLU A 338 -1.06 3.35 -3.59
N THR A 339 -1.10 2.03 -3.47
CA THR A 339 -0.24 1.30 -2.54
C THR A 339 0.99 0.77 -3.26
N THR A 340 2.17 1.27 -2.87
CA THR A 340 3.47 0.78 -3.33
C THR A 340 4.04 -0.23 -2.34
N ILE A 341 4.31 -1.46 -2.78
CA ILE A 341 4.96 -2.50 -1.99
C ILE A 341 6.40 -2.67 -2.50
N ASN A 342 7.37 -2.10 -1.77
CA ASN A 342 8.79 -2.18 -2.13
C ASN A 342 9.48 -3.44 -1.60
N ASP A 343 8.97 -4.03 -0.52
CA ASP A 343 9.47 -5.28 0.02
C ASP A 343 8.29 -6.19 0.43
N THR A 344 8.15 -7.31 -0.28
CA THR A 344 7.07 -8.26 -0.05
C THR A 344 7.17 -8.94 1.31
N TRP A 345 8.38 -9.03 1.88
CA TRP A 345 8.61 -9.58 3.21
C TRP A 345 8.01 -8.74 4.35
N ASP A 346 7.71 -7.47 4.12
CA ASP A 346 6.93 -6.66 5.07
C ASP A 346 5.58 -7.33 5.39
N PHE A 347 5.07 -8.10 4.45
CA PHE A 347 3.81 -8.85 4.53
C PHE A 347 4.01 -10.36 4.69
N ARG A 348 5.24 -10.82 4.90
CA ARG A 348 5.63 -12.23 4.99
C ARG A 348 5.29 -13.04 3.72
N ILE A 349 5.36 -12.40 2.57
CA ILE A 349 5.12 -13.01 1.27
C ILE A 349 6.47 -13.14 0.55
N GLY A 350 6.70 -14.31 -0.06
CA GLY A 350 7.90 -14.55 -0.86
C GLY A 350 7.85 -13.79 -2.19
N LYS A 351 9.02 -13.58 -2.80
CA LYS A 351 9.23 -12.77 -4.02
C LYS A 351 8.95 -13.53 -5.33
N ARG A 352 8.09 -14.53 -5.34
CA ARG A 352 7.74 -15.28 -6.56
C ARG A 352 6.53 -14.65 -7.26
N LEU A 353 6.52 -14.67 -8.57
CA LEU A 353 5.40 -14.13 -9.37
C LEU A 353 4.06 -14.78 -9.02
N THR A 354 4.06 -16.07 -8.68
CA THR A 354 2.86 -16.81 -8.22
C THR A 354 2.20 -16.20 -6.97
N ASN A 355 2.92 -15.35 -6.22
CA ASN A 355 2.38 -14.64 -5.06
C ASN A 355 1.69 -13.31 -5.42
N LEU A 356 1.67 -12.92 -6.69
CA LEU A 356 1.04 -11.68 -7.15
C LEU A 356 -0.42 -11.53 -6.68
N PRO A 357 -1.30 -12.55 -6.75
CA PRO A 357 -2.68 -12.41 -6.26
C PRO A 357 -2.77 -12.06 -4.78
N ALA A 358 -1.86 -12.59 -3.95
CA ALA A 358 -1.80 -12.25 -2.52
C ALA A 358 -1.33 -10.81 -2.28
N LEU A 359 -0.36 -10.33 -3.05
CA LEU A 359 0.13 -8.95 -2.99
C LEU A 359 -0.92 -7.94 -3.46
N ARG A 360 -1.62 -8.24 -4.57
CA ARG A 360 -2.77 -7.46 -5.06
C ARG A 360 -3.81 -7.29 -3.97
N ARG A 361 -4.24 -8.41 -3.36
CA ARG A 361 -5.23 -8.38 -2.28
C ARG A 361 -4.78 -7.50 -1.12
N ILE A 362 -3.51 -7.55 -0.71
CA ILE A 362 -2.99 -6.69 0.36
C ILE A 362 -3.05 -5.22 -0.04
N GLY A 363 -2.58 -4.87 -1.23
CA GLY A 363 -2.55 -3.50 -1.71
C GLY A 363 -3.95 -2.90 -1.83
N PHE A 364 -4.87 -3.58 -2.50
CA PHE A 364 -6.25 -3.12 -2.65
C PHE A 364 -7.00 -3.08 -1.31
N THR A 365 -6.78 -4.06 -0.43
CA THR A 365 -7.38 -4.02 0.91
C THR A 365 -6.86 -2.83 1.71
N ALA A 366 -5.58 -2.49 1.61
CA ALA A 366 -5.01 -1.32 2.28
C ALA A 366 -5.62 -0.01 1.74
N ASN A 367 -5.80 0.11 0.43
CA ASN A 367 -6.48 1.25 -0.20
C ASN A 367 -7.92 1.38 0.29
N ARG A 368 -8.71 0.30 0.22
CA ARG A 368 -10.11 0.29 0.68
C ARG A 368 -10.22 0.64 2.17
N ARG A 369 -9.30 0.16 3.01
CA ARG A 369 -9.28 0.48 4.44
C ARG A 369 -8.96 1.95 4.70
N LEU A 370 -8.02 2.53 3.96
CA LEU A 370 -7.75 3.97 4.06
C LEU A 370 -9.01 4.77 3.74
N LEU A 371 -9.68 4.46 2.63
CA LEU A 371 -10.94 5.10 2.23
C LEU A 371 -12.05 4.87 3.26
N ALA A 372 -12.16 3.66 3.81
CA ALA A 372 -13.12 3.36 4.87
C ALA A 372 -12.86 4.18 6.14
N VAL A 373 -11.60 4.33 6.56
CA VAL A 373 -11.24 5.21 7.69
C VAL A 373 -11.65 6.65 7.41
N GLN A 374 -11.39 7.12 6.23
CA GLN A 374 -11.76 8.47 5.80
C GLN A 374 -13.27 8.67 5.81
N ARG A 375 -14.04 7.73 5.25
CA ARG A 375 -15.52 7.76 5.25
C ARG A 375 -16.11 7.78 6.66
N LEU A 376 -15.65 6.88 7.54
CA LEU A 376 -16.14 6.77 8.92
C LEU A 376 -15.92 8.02 9.76
N SER A 377 -14.95 8.85 9.40
CA SER A 377 -14.64 10.08 10.12
C SER A 377 -15.73 11.14 10.01
N HIS A 378 -16.60 11.05 8.99
CA HIS A 378 -17.53 12.11 8.58
C HIS A 378 -18.99 11.68 8.64
N ASP A 379 -19.27 10.41 8.97
CA ASP A 379 -20.65 9.95 9.08
C ASP A 379 -21.35 10.70 10.22
N PRO A 380 -22.49 11.37 9.95
CA PRO A 380 -23.26 12.00 11.00
C PRO A 380 -23.79 10.95 11.97
N VAL A 381 -23.64 11.22 13.24
CA VAL A 381 -24.17 10.38 14.31
C VAL A 381 -25.20 11.18 15.07
N ASP A 382 -26.40 10.63 15.26
CA ASP A 382 -27.30 11.15 16.26
C ASP A 382 -26.68 10.91 17.64
N GLY A 383 -26.18 11.98 18.24
CA GLY A 383 -25.45 11.93 19.51
C GLY A 383 -26.30 11.41 20.67
N ALA A 384 -27.60 11.70 20.67
CA ALA A 384 -28.51 11.22 21.69
C ALA A 384 -28.71 9.71 21.58
N THR A 385 -28.99 9.21 20.38
CA THR A 385 -29.11 7.75 20.13
C THR A 385 -27.83 6.99 20.41
N ALA A 386 -26.68 7.51 20.00
CA ALA A 386 -25.38 6.88 20.27
C ALA A 386 -25.06 6.85 21.78
N LEU A 387 -25.42 7.91 22.51
CA LEU A 387 -25.23 7.97 23.95
C LEU A 387 -26.17 6.98 24.64
N ALA A 388 -27.46 7.01 24.36
CA ALA A 388 -28.46 6.10 24.93
C ALA A 388 -28.10 4.63 24.69
N GLN A 389 -27.75 4.27 23.46
CA GLN A 389 -27.32 2.92 23.10
C GLN A 389 -26.18 2.38 24.02
N VAL A 390 -25.27 3.24 24.41
CA VAL A 390 -24.09 2.83 25.18
C VAL A 390 -24.33 2.92 26.67
N THR A 391 -25.07 3.92 27.14
CA THR A 391 -25.21 4.23 28.58
C THR A 391 -26.47 3.65 29.23
N GLU A 392 -27.52 3.42 28.47
CA GLU A 392 -28.75 2.85 29.00
C GLU A 392 -28.65 1.33 29.18
N PRO A 393 -29.24 0.77 30.25
CA PRO A 393 -29.25 -0.68 30.41
C PRO A 393 -30.16 -1.36 29.39
N VAL A 394 -29.71 -2.51 28.88
CA VAL A 394 -30.45 -3.32 27.91
C VAL A 394 -31.00 -4.57 28.56
N THR A 395 -32.26 -4.92 28.29
CA THR A 395 -32.85 -6.19 28.71
C THR A 395 -32.69 -7.22 27.59
N THR A 396 -32.14 -8.38 27.93
CA THR A 396 -31.98 -9.49 26.97
C THR A 396 -33.29 -10.22 26.69
N ASP A 397 -33.36 -11.00 25.64
CA ASP A 397 -34.51 -11.85 25.30
C ASP A 397 -34.89 -12.83 26.43
N THR A 398 -33.95 -13.15 27.32
CA THR A 398 -34.15 -13.98 28.49
C THR A 398 -34.55 -13.20 29.74
N GLY A 399 -34.83 -11.90 29.63
CA GLY A 399 -35.22 -11.05 30.76
C GLY A 399 -34.06 -10.55 31.62
N ALA A 400 -32.83 -10.93 31.36
CA ALA A 400 -31.67 -10.48 32.13
C ALA A 400 -31.28 -9.05 31.78
N ARG A 401 -31.06 -8.22 32.80
CA ARG A 401 -30.64 -6.82 32.63
C ARG A 401 -29.12 -6.72 32.47
N VAL A 402 -28.67 -6.06 31.42
CA VAL A 402 -27.26 -5.75 31.14
C VAL A 402 -27.03 -4.26 31.36
N ALA A 403 -26.10 -3.92 32.24
CA ALA A 403 -25.83 -2.52 32.60
C ALA A 403 -25.16 -1.76 31.44
N GLY A 404 -25.55 -0.51 31.24
CA GLY A 404 -24.90 0.40 30.29
C GLY A 404 -23.47 0.75 30.69
N LEU A 405 -22.65 1.21 29.76
CA LEU A 405 -21.29 1.70 30.02
C LEU A 405 -21.36 3.09 30.64
N ARG A 406 -20.64 3.30 31.72
CA ARG A 406 -20.53 4.63 32.34
C ARG A 406 -19.37 5.37 31.68
N LEU A 407 -19.64 6.49 31.03
CA LEU A 407 -18.59 7.25 30.32
C LEU A 407 -17.65 8.01 31.27
N THR A 408 -17.94 8.02 32.59
CA THR A 408 -17.04 8.47 33.64
C THR A 408 -16.07 7.36 34.09
N ASP A 409 -16.32 6.11 33.73
CA ASP A 409 -15.45 4.97 34.04
C ASP A 409 -14.31 4.87 33.02
N THR A 410 -13.08 4.97 33.50
CA THR A 410 -11.86 4.87 32.70
C THR A 410 -11.81 3.59 31.87
N ARG A 411 -12.34 2.46 32.42
CA ARG A 411 -12.40 1.19 31.70
C ARG A 411 -13.37 1.23 30.53
N ALA A 412 -14.55 1.84 30.72
CA ALA A 412 -15.53 1.97 29.64
C ALA A 412 -15.01 2.84 28.50
N VAL A 413 -14.36 3.95 28.82
CA VAL A 413 -13.72 4.84 27.84
C VAL A 413 -12.58 4.14 27.11
N ALA A 414 -11.75 3.38 27.83
CA ALA A 414 -10.67 2.59 27.24
C ALA A 414 -11.21 1.51 26.28
N LEU A 415 -12.31 0.83 26.64
CA LEU A 415 -12.97 -0.13 25.76
C LEU A 415 -13.43 0.52 24.46
N LEU A 416 -14.14 1.64 24.50
CA LEU A 416 -14.58 2.36 23.31
C LEU A 416 -13.41 2.79 22.43
N ALA A 417 -12.33 3.29 23.03
CA ALA A 417 -11.12 3.68 22.30
C ALA A 417 -10.46 2.47 21.59
N ILE A 418 -10.42 1.31 22.24
CA ILE A 418 -9.87 0.09 21.67
C ILE A 418 -10.76 -0.46 20.56
N LEU A 419 -12.08 -0.36 20.70
CA LEU A 419 -13.00 -0.72 19.62
C LEU A 419 -12.71 0.11 18.36
N CYS A 420 -12.41 1.40 18.49
CA CYS A 420 -11.99 2.22 17.35
C CYS A 420 -10.72 1.68 16.65
N MET A 421 -9.82 1.03 17.41
CA MET A 421 -8.63 0.38 16.84
C MET A 421 -8.99 -0.92 16.09
N PHE A 422 -9.99 -1.65 16.56
CA PHE A 422 -10.37 -2.97 16.02
C PHE A 422 -11.32 -2.91 14.82
N ARG A 423 -11.91 -1.73 14.52
CA ARG A 423 -12.93 -1.56 13.48
C ARG A 423 -12.54 -2.04 12.08
N LEU A 424 -11.25 -2.06 11.78
CA LEU A 424 -10.74 -2.44 10.46
C LEU A 424 -10.06 -3.80 10.43
N LEU A 425 -10.16 -4.60 11.50
CA LEU A 425 -9.60 -5.94 11.52
C LEU A 425 -10.50 -6.90 10.72
N PRO A 426 -10.08 -7.41 9.56
CA PRO A 426 -10.92 -8.22 8.69
C PRO A 426 -11.34 -9.55 9.33
N ASN A 427 -10.50 -10.07 10.22
CA ASN A 427 -10.76 -11.32 10.94
C ASN A 427 -11.28 -11.09 12.36
N GLY A 428 -11.72 -9.87 12.68
CA GLY A 428 -12.15 -9.49 14.02
C GLY A 428 -11.07 -9.68 15.09
N PHE A 429 -11.48 -9.69 16.36
CA PHE A 429 -10.58 -9.78 17.52
C PHE A 429 -11.08 -10.84 18.52
N THR A 430 -10.20 -11.29 19.40
CA THR A 430 -10.48 -12.28 20.46
C THR A 430 -10.49 -11.63 21.84
N ASN A 431 -10.93 -12.39 22.86
CA ASN A 431 -10.76 -12.04 24.29
C ASN A 431 -9.29 -11.68 24.60
N ALA A 432 -8.34 -12.50 24.14
CA ALA A 432 -6.92 -12.27 24.37
C ALA A 432 -6.43 -10.97 23.71
N ASP A 433 -6.91 -10.65 22.50
CA ASP A 433 -6.58 -9.41 21.81
C ASP A 433 -7.11 -8.19 22.59
N LEU A 434 -8.37 -8.25 23.04
CA LEU A 434 -8.95 -7.15 23.83
C LEU A 434 -8.20 -6.96 25.15
N ARG A 435 -7.88 -8.04 25.87
CA ARG A 435 -7.10 -7.99 27.11
C ARG A 435 -5.73 -7.37 26.91
N HIS A 436 -5.03 -7.78 25.85
CA HIS A 436 -3.68 -7.29 25.53
C HIS A 436 -3.64 -5.79 25.29
N HIS A 437 -4.68 -5.21 24.68
CA HIS A 437 -4.75 -3.77 24.42
C HIS A 437 -5.35 -2.99 25.59
N LEU A 438 -6.30 -3.57 26.33
CA LEU A 438 -6.96 -2.88 27.43
C LEU A 438 -6.03 -2.66 28.63
N ALA A 439 -5.20 -3.65 28.95
CA ALA A 439 -4.31 -3.57 30.09
C ALA A 439 -3.37 -2.34 30.06
N PRO A 440 -2.55 -2.14 29.02
CA PRO A 440 -1.66 -0.96 28.98
C PRO A 440 -2.43 0.36 28.91
N THR A 441 -3.63 0.39 28.32
CA THR A 441 -4.47 1.59 28.27
C THR A 441 -4.94 2.00 29.67
N LEU A 442 -5.09 1.04 30.56
CA LEU A 442 -5.44 1.24 31.97
C LEU A 442 -4.20 1.37 32.89
N GLY A 443 -2.98 1.34 32.35
CA GLY A 443 -1.75 1.34 33.15
C GLY A 443 -1.46 0.01 33.85
N LEU A 444 -2.08 -1.08 33.37
CA LEU A 444 -1.98 -2.45 33.92
C LEU A 444 -1.16 -3.36 32.99
N THR A 445 -0.76 -4.51 33.51
CA THR A 445 -0.24 -5.61 32.67
C THR A 445 -1.37 -6.55 32.25
N PRO A 446 -1.23 -7.29 31.12
CA PRO A 446 -2.27 -8.24 30.68
C PRO A 446 -2.62 -9.31 31.73
N GLU A 447 -1.68 -9.67 32.59
CA GLU A 447 -1.85 -10.67 33.66
C GLU A 447 -2.76 -10.15 34.79
N GLN A 448 -2.82 -8.83 34.99
CA GLN A 448 -3.66 -8.18 36.00
C GLN A 448 -5.13 -8.09 35.60
N ILE A 449 -5.46 -8.37 34.35
CA ILE A 449 -6.85 -8.46 33.87
C ILE A 449 -7.19 -9.91 33.59
N THR A 450 -8.21 -10.44 34.27
CA THR A 450 -8.64 -11.81 34.08
C THR A 450 -9.42 -12.02 32.77
N SER A 451 -9.38 -13.23 32.21
CA SER A 451 -10.17 -13.57 31.03
C SER A 451 -11.68 -13.45 31.29
N GLY A 452 -12.14 -13.69 32.53
CA GLY A 452 -13.53 -13.53 32.94
C GLY A 452 -14.01 -12.07 32.89
N GLN A 453 -13.17 -11.12 33.31
CA GLN A 453 -13.48 -9.70 33.20
C GLN A 453 -13.66 -9.27 31.75
N ILE A 454 -12.80 -9.75 30.86
CA ILE A 454 -12.93 -9.46 29.41
C ILE A 454 -14.16 -10.16 28.81
N THR A 455 -14.49 -11.36 29.26
CA THR A 455 -15.72 -12.05 28.81
C THR A 455 -16.97 -11.27 29.22
N TYR A 456 -16.98 -10.68 30.43
CA TYR A 456 -18.04 -9.79 30.86
C TYR A 456 -18.13 -8.54 29.97
N ASP A 457 -16.99 -7.89 29.67
CA ASP A 457 -16.95 -6.72 28.80
C ASP A 457 -17.46 -7.08 27.39
N LEU A 458 -17.01 -8.19 26.80
CA LEU A 458 -17.46 -8.66 25.49
C LEU A 458 -18.96 -8.96 25.47
N ARG A 459 -19.50 -9.59 26.52
CA ARG A 459 -20.94 -9.84 26.64
C ARG A 459 -21.71 -8.52 26.67
N ARG A 460 -21.25 -7.55 27.46
CA ARG A 460 -21.84 -6.23 27.59
C ARG A 460 -21.85 -5.48 26.26
N LEU A 461 -20.69 -5.38 25.61
CA LEU A 461 -20.55 -4.74 24.28
C LEU A 461 -21.47 -5.37 23.22
N ARG A 462 -21.63 -6.71 23.25
CA ARG A 462 -22.51 -7.42 22.33
C ARG A 462 -23.99 -7.12 22.57
N HIS A 463 -24.45 -7.10 23.82
CA HIS A 463 -25.85 -6.79 24.11
C HIS A 463 -26.21 -5.32 23.83
N HIS A 464 -25.24 -4.42 23.89
CA HIS A 464 -25.40 -3.03 23.44
C HIS A 464 -25.26 -2.88 21.90
N GLY A 465 -25.13 -3.97 21.14
CA GLY A 465 -25.06 -3.94 19.70
C GLY A 465 -23.77 -3.31 19.13
N LEU A 466 -22.72 -3.12 19.97
CA LEU A 466 -21.46 -2.54 19.53
C LEU A 466 -20.56 -3.53 18.78
N ILE A 467 -20.66 -4.80 19.16
CA ILE A 467 -19.93 -5.91 18.53
C ILE A 467 -20.85 -7.08 18.27
N GLU A 468 -20.48 -7.91 17.33
CA GLU A 468 -21.11 -9.20 17.07
C GLU A 468 -20.08 -10.32 17.03
N ARG A 469 -20.52 -11.55 17.27
CA ARG A 469 -19.63 -12.72 17.20
C ARG A 469 -19.60 -13.25 15.77
N ILE A 470 -18.42 -13.49 15.24
CA ILE A 470 -18.26 -14.14 13.95
C ILE A 470 -18.71 -15.60 14.08
N PRO A 471 -19.68 -16.08 13.26
CA PRO A 471 -20.22 -17.43 13.35
C PRO A 471 -19.12 -18.50 13.37
N HIS A 472 -19.33 -19.55 14.17
CA HIS A 472 -18.42 -20.69 14.32
C HIS A 472 -16.98 -20.34 14.79
N THR A 473 -16.77 -19.16 15.39
CA THR A 473 -15.45 -18.73 15.91
C THR A 473 -15.55 -18.20 17.34
N PHE A 474 -14.38 -17.99 17.97
CA PHE A 474 -14.25 -17.23 19.23
C PHE A 474 -13.84 -15.78 18.99
N ARG A 475 -14.17 -15.24 17.81
CA ARG A 475 -13.80 -13.89 17.38
C ARG A 475 -15.03 -13.00 17.32
N TYR A 476 -14.79 -11.72 17.53
CA TYR A 476 -15.79 -10.66 17.49
C TYR A 476 -15.40 -9.62 16.46
N GLN A 477 -16.37 -8.99 15.85
CA GLN A 477 -16.17 -7.81 14.98
C GLN A 477 -17.08 -6.67 15.42
N LEU A 478 -16.71 -5.44 15.08
CA LEU A 478 -17.58 -4.31 15.33
C LEU A 478 -18.73 -4.33 14.34
N THR A 479 -19.91 -3.98 14.85
CA THR A 479 -21.05 -3.64 14.00
C THR A 479 -20.86 -2.26 13.37
N HIS A 480 -21.62 -1.94 12.34
CA HIS A 480 -21.61 -0.60 11.75
C HIS A 480 -21.99 0.47 12.81
N THR A 481 -23.08 0.24 13.54
CA THR A 481 -23.51 1.11 14.65
C THR A 481 -22.47 1.23 15.74
N GLY A 482 -21.87 0.10 16.15
CA GLY A 482 -20.80 0.08 17.14
C GLY A 482 -19.58 0.90 16.74
N THR A 483 -19.22 0.87 15.48
CA THR A 483 -18.13 1.70 14.93
C THR A 483 -18.45 3.19 15.06
N ARG A 484 -19.65 3.60 14.64
CA ARG A 484 -20.09 5.00 14.69
C ARG A 484 -20.17 5.50 16.14
N SER A 485 -20.84 4.75 17.03
CA SER A 485 -21.00 5.13 18.44
C SER A 485 -19.66 5.19 19.17
N ALA A 486 -18.77 4.22 18.97
CA ALA A 486 -17.44 4.22 19.58
C ALA A 486 -16.58 5.41 19.12
N LEU A 487 -16.59 5.74 17.83
CA LEU A 487 -15.87 6.90 17.29
C LEU A 487 -16.41 8.22 17.85
N PHE A 488 -17.74 8.40 17.83
CA PHE A 488 -18.38 9.59 18.34
C PHE A 488 -18.06 9.81 19.82
N LEU A 489 -18.32 8.82 20.66
CA LEU A 489 -18.13 8.94 22.11
C LEU A 489 -16.65 9.10 22.49
N THR A 490 -15.74 8.44 21.80
CA THR A 490 -14.29 8.61 22.02
C THR A 490 -13.86 10.04 21.67
N ARG A 491 -14.35 10.61 20.56
CA ARG A 491 -14.05 11.99 20.16
C ARG A 491 -14.64 13.02 21.13
N VAL A 492 -15.90 12.82 21.53
CA VAL A 492 -16.56 13.68 22.55
C VAL A 492 -15.76 13.65 23.85
N HIS A 493 -15.37 12.45 24.33
CA HIS A 493 -14.58 12.33 25.53
C HIS A 493 -13.21 13.02 25.42
N GLN A 494 -12.47 12.79 24.33
CA GLN A 494 -11.11 13.33 24.17
C GLN A 494 -11.08 14.82 23.87
N ARG A 495 -11.96 15.32 23.03
CA ARG A 495 -11.91 16.71 22.53
C ARG A 495 -12.78 17.67 23.33
N LEU A 496 -13.93 17.23 23.82
CA LEU A 496 -14.85 18.08 24.54
C LEU A 496 -14.70 17.91 26.05
N TRP A 497 -14.84 16.70 26.57
CA TRP A 497 -14.84 16.52 28.05
C TRP A 497 -13.47 16.70 28.65
N ARG A 498 -12.46 15.96 28.15
CA ARG A 498 -11.15 15.98 28.81
C ARG A 498 -10.42 17.32 28.67
N THR A 499 -10.50 17.95 27.49
CA THR A 499 -9.79 19.20 27.20
C THR A 499 -10.64 20.41 27.56
N GLY A 500 -11.94 20.38 27.18
CA GLY A 500 -12.85 21.50 27.39
C GLY A 500 -13.21 21.71 28.86
N LEU A 501 -13.60 20.64 29.58
CA LEU A 501 -13.96 20.73 30.98
C LEU A 501 -12.76 21.12 31.87
N ALA A 502 -11.54 20.71 31.51
CA ALA A 502 -10.35 21.11 32.27
C ALA A 502 -10.19 22.64 32.30
N GLU A 503 -10.37 23.32 31.15
CA GLU A 503 -10.31 24.79 31.09
C GLU A 503 -11.53 25.46 31.73
N LEU A 504 -12.73 24.90 31.54
CA LEU A 504 -13.95 25.46 32.15
C LEU A 504 -13.95 25.37 33.68
N CYS A 505 -13.37 24.29 34.23
CA CYS A 505 -13.27 24.08 35.68
C CYS A 505 -11.98 24.65 36.29
N ASP A 506 -11.07 25.20 35.51
CA ASP A 506 -9.83 25.80 36.02
C ASP A 506 -10.17 27.08 36.85
N PRO A 507 -9.75 27.16 38.10
CA PRO A 507 -9.96 28.36 38.89
C PRO A 507 -9.17 29.58 38.38
N ASN A 508 -8.07 29.36 37.63
CA ASN A 508 -7.20 30.41 37.05
C ASN A 508 -7.03 30.23 35.53
N PRO A 509 -8.09 30.40 34.73
CA PRO A 509 -8.01 30.17 33.29
C PRO A 509 -7.20 31.25 32.57
N PRO A 510 -6.63 30.93 31.40
CA PRO A 510 -5.96 31.93 30.56
C PRO A 510 -6.94 33.05 30.16
N ILE A 511 -6.48 34.28 30.13
CA ILE A 511 -7.30 35.47 29.78
C ILE A 511 -6.77 36.04 28.47
N PRO A 512 -7.64 36.21 27.41
CA PRO A 512 -9.07 35.84 27.35
C PRO A 512 -9.29 34.36 27.01
N SER A 513 -10.19 33.69 27.73
CA SER A 513 -10.62 32.33 27.42
C SER A 513 -11.77 32.36 26.41
N ARG A 514 -11.51 31.95 25.18
CA ARG A 514 -12.53 31.79 24.11
C ARG A 514 -13.52 30.69 24.48
N LEU A 515 -13.07 29.63 25.12
CA LEU A 515 -13.90 28.49 25.50
C LEU A 515 -14.93 28.88 26.54
N ARG A 516 -14.53 29.64 27.58
CA ARG A 516 -15.45 30.18 28.58
C ARG A 516 -16.44 31.19 28.00
N THR A 517 -16.03 31.99 27.04
CA THR A 517 -16.94 32.89 26.32
C THR A 517 -18.01 32.11 25.57
N ALA A 518 -17.62 31.03 24.87
CA ALA A 518 -18.54 30.14 24.18
C ALA A 518 -19.46 29.39 25.15
N ASP A 519 -18.94 28.92 26.29
CA ASP A 519 -19.72 28.24 27.33
C ASP A 519 -20.80 29.17 27.91
N ARG A 520 -20.48 30.42 28.26
CA ARG A 520 -21.46 31.40 28.73
C ARG A 520 -22.56 31.66 27.69
N ALA A 521 -22.18 31.77 26.39
CA ALA A 521 -23.14 31.95 25.32
C ALA A 521 -24.05 30.73 25.17
N TYR A 522 -23.49 29.53 25.31
CA TYR A 522 -24.25 28.29 25.31
C TYR A 522 -25.21 28.20 26.51
N GLN A 523 -24.75 28.48 27.73
CA GLN A 523 -25.61 28.50 28.92
C GLN A 523 -26.75 29.51 28.79
N ALA A 524 -26.47 30.71 28.29
CA ALA A 524 -27.52 31.72 28.06
C ALA A 524 -28.57 31.23 27.05
N ALA A 525 -28.15 30.54 25.99
CA ALA A 525 -29.06 29.96 25.02
C ALA A 525 -29.93 28.82 25.61
N ILE A 526 -29.36 28.00 26.48
CA ILE A 526 -30.10 26.96 27.23
C ILE A 526 -31.11 27.59 28.16
N ASP A 527 -30.72 28.62 28.91
CA ASP A 527 -31.62 29.34 29.81
C ASP A 527 -32.80 29.99 29.07
N ASP A 528 -32.55 30.53 27.87
CA ASP A 528 -33.59 31.07 27.01
C ASP A 528 -34.55 29.96 26.51
N LEU A 529 -34.02 28.81 26.06
CA LEU A 529 -34.84 27.66 25.67
C LEU A 529 -35.68 27.14 26.85
N THR A 530 -35.09 27.06 28.06
CA THR A 530 -35.77 26.58 29.25
C THR A 530 -36.92 27.51 29.64
N ARG A 531 -36.71 28.84 29.55
CA ARG A 531 -37.76 29.83 29.74
C ARG A 531 -38.87 29.73 28.69
N GLN A 532 -38.53 29.58 27.40
CA GLN A 532 -39.49 29.43 26.34
C GLN A 532 -40.31 28.14 26.48
N ALA A 533 -39.72 27.08 27.02
CA ALA A 533 -40.41 25.81 27.27
C ALA A 533 -41.25 25.83 28.58
N GLY A 534 -41.24 26.92 29.33
CA GLY A 534 -41.93 27.01 30.62
C GLY A 534 -41.38 26.11 31.71
N LEU A 535 -40.12 25.69 31.59
CA LEU A 535 -39.45 24.79 32.53
C LEU A 535 -38.57 25.53 33.56
N ALA A 536 -38.38 26.83 33.40
CA ALA A 536 -37.70 27.67 34.39
C ALA A 536 -38.74 28.31 35.31
N ALA A 537 -38.54 28.19 36.66
CA ALA A 537 -39.32 28.86 37.69
C ALA A 537 -39.00 30.36 37.73
#